data_b2cb11bb634fb9a74bcb9250b1253844
#
_entry.id   b2cb11bb634fb9a74bcb9250b1253844
#
_cell.length_a   1.000
_cell.length_b   1.000
_cell.length_c   1.000
_cell.angle_alpha   90.00
_cell.angle_beta   90.00
_cell.angle_gamma   90.00
#
_symmetry.space_group_name_H-M   'P 1'
#
loop_
_entity.id
_entity.type
_entity.pdbx_description
1 polymer ?
#
loop_
_entity_poly.entity_id
_entity_poly.type
_entity_poly.pdbx_seq_one_letter_code
_entity_poly.pdbx_strand_id
1 'polypeptide(L)'
;MKRMLALLCAILMLTSAVVACGKADVAETAVATTAAAEGNTTTAAIEPAATEAPKAFDTVPAQDLGGDFNILYSTTDQSVADFFAETQNGDLKNDLIFMRNSMVKEKLGVTVILTPMGYTDLNMECQKQVQAGTDDYDLFGGHRNSLALSYGGFQYDLMDISTLDLTQEWWDQNYVNSVTINDSLYTVIGDIGVSTLLFVSSLTFNKKLMDEQNMAYPYELVREGKWTMDALLTMTADYGSDLNGDGKLTREDDRLAMVGWSTESGYSLFYGSGFAFINRDASGDPVLEYDTDKLVNVLEKTMEIWLRDNVYIFTAATSGEEHQKTYGVFAEGRALFSDIVLSKIGNFYSNMEDDYGIVPCPKYNEEQENYAAYLGYTIPILFLSSNVPDPERNGTIMEALCTASYDSVTPQMFEIVTKLKNVRDEDSSEMIEIIIRNKTIDTAHFYNIAGYGTVPRDVIVNKTGNIASVLKSYERVAVKEWDKILAAFDKLA
;
A
#
# COMPACT_ATOMS: atom_id res chain seq x y z
N MET A 1 -45.48 -3.52 28.83
CA MET A 1 -46.59 -2.55 28.80
C MET A 1 -46.18 -1.44 27.86
N LYS A 2 -46.83 -1.44 26.67
CA LYS A 2 -47.68 -0.37 26.13
C LYS A 2 -46.89 0.90 25.83
N ARG A 3 -46.84 1.53 24.71
CA ARG A 3 -47.58 1.53 23.40
C ARG A 3 -46.79 2.49 22.51
N MET A 4 -46.46 2.15 21.25
CA MET A 4 -47.28 2.54 20.08
C MET A 4 -47.67 4.04 20.02
N LEU A 5 -47.09 4.79 19.09
CA LEU A 5 -47.91 5.52 18.14
C LEU A 5 -47.10 5.91 16.90
N ALA A 6 -47.55 5.44 15.81
CA ALA A 6 -47.31 5.84 14.43
C ALA A 6 -48.22 7.03 14.09
N LEU A 7 -47.87 7.82 13.12
CA LEU A 7 -48.74 8.51 12.12
C LEU A 7 -47.80 9.26 11.18
N LEU A 8 -47.68 8.94 9.91
CA LEU A 8 -48.61 9.01 8.75
C LEU A 8 -48.75 10.41 8.18
N CYS A 9 -48.60 10.46 6.86
CA CYS A 9 -49.14 11.39 5.84
C CYS A 9 -48.26 12.60 5.53
N ALA A 10 -48.09 13.02 4.29
CA ALA A 10 -48.83 12.69 3.06
C ALA A 10 -48.02 13.13 1.83
N ILE A 11 -48.13 12.36 0.83
CA ILE A 11 -48.09 12.62 -0.59
C ILE A 11 -48.66 14.00 -0.98
N LEU A 12 -47.94 14.73 -1.83
CA LEU A 12 -48.54 15.59 -2.83
C LEU A 12 -47.72 15.54 -4.12
N MET A 13 -48.28 14.82 -5.07
CA MET A 13 -47.96 14.98 -6.49
C MET A 13 -48.65 16.26 -7.00
N LEU A 14 -48.01 16.99 -7.86
CA LEU A 14 -48.64 17.83 -8.84
C LEU A 14 -47.84 17.86 -10.14
N THR A 15 -48.43 17.23 -11.10
CA THR A 15 -48.18 17.24 -12.55
C THR A 15 -48.64 18.56 -13.18
N SER A 16 -47.94 19.01 -14.21
CA SER A 16 -48.45 19.59 -15.47
C SER A 16 -47.23 20.02 -16.29
N ALA A 17 -46.88 19.39 -17.36
CA ALA A 17 -47.47 19.28 -18.67
C ALA A 17 -47.57 20.62 -19.44
N VAL A 18 -46.84 20.66 -20.51
CA VAL A 18 -47.18 20.79 -21.94
C VAL A 18 -46.90 22.14 -22.63
N VAL A 19 -46.06 22.05 -23.69
CA VAL A 19 -46.19 22.60 -25.07
C VAL A 19 -45.78 24.07 -25.28
N ALA A 20 -44.82 24.33 -26.17
CA ALA A 20 -45.12 24.56 -27.56
C ALA A 20 -43.90 24.77 -28.45
N CYS A 21 -44.00 24.23 -29.64
CA CYS A 21 -43.19 24.46 -30.83
C CYS A 21 -43.02 25.94 -31.21
N GLY A 22 -41.87 26.26 -31.79
CA GLY A 22 -41.66 27.46 -32.59
C GLY A 22 -40.57 27.19 -33.62
N LYS A 23 -40.96 26.89 -34.84
CA LYS A 23 -40.12 26.96 -36.07
C LYS A 23 -40.07 28.38 -36.55
N ALA A 24 -38.92 28.85 -37.02
CA ALA A 24 -38.73 29.79 -38.13
C ALA A 24 -37.20 29.99 -38.27
N ASP A 25 -36.57 30.17 -39.32
CA ASP A 25 -36.73 30.06 -40.75
C ASP A 25 -35.32 30.44 -41.31
N VAL A 26 -35.06 29.90 -42.45
CA VAL A 26 -33.87 30.01 -43.31
C VAL A 26 -33.61 31.44 -43.73
N ALA A 27 -32.30 31.83 -43.81
CA ALA A 27 -31.88 32.86 -44.72
C ALA A 27 -30.59 32.41 -45.40
N GLU A 28 -30.72 32.03 -46.64
CA GLU A 28 -29.74 31.87 -47.68
C GLU A 28 -29.18 33.25 -48.09
N THR A 29 -27.89 33.40 -48.23
CA THR A 29 -27.33 34.39 -49.18
C THR A 29 -25.98 33.92 -49.71
N ALA A 30 -26.01 33.47 -50.90
CA ALA A 30 -25.24 33.63 -52.16
C ALA A 30 -23.72 33.98 -52.08
N VAL A 31 -22.96 33.03 -52.60
CA VAL A 31 -21.96 33.04 -53.70
C VAL A 31 -21.13 34.30 -53.95
N ALA A 32 -19.82 34.11 -53.83
CA ALA A 32 -18.86 34.75 -54.73
C ALA A 32 -17.68 33.81 -55.03
N THR A 33 -17.61 33.38 -56.24
CA THR A 33 -16.56 32.64 -56.93
C THR A 33 -15.36 33.58 -57.21
N THR A 34 -14.12 33.15 -56.90
CA THR A 34 -12.96 33.44 -57.72
C THR A 34 -11.81 32.46 -57.54
N ALA A 35 -11.51 31.80 -58.65
CA ALA A 35 -10.18 31.46 -59.21
C ALA A 35 -9.18 30.62 -58.45
N ALA A 36 -8.82 29.58 -59.12
CA ALA A 36 -7.79 28.57 -58.93
C ALA A 36 -6.38 29.12 -58.67
N ALA A 37 -5.69 28.41 -57.74
CA ALA A 37 -4.24 28.27 -57.81
C ALA A 37 -3.91 26.79 -57.48
N GLU A 38 -3.25 26.17 -58.44
CA GLU A 38 -2.69 24.83 -58.32
C GLU A 38 -1.61 24.82 -57.23
N GLY A 39 -1.73 23.94 -56.27
CA GLY A 39 -0.75 23.71 -55.21
C GLY A 39 -0.73 22.26 -54.80
N ASN A 40 0.29 21.57 -55.16
CA ASN A 40 0.81 20.28 -54.79
C ASN A 40 0.09 19.60 -53.61
N THR A 41 -0.64 18.54 -53.86
CA THR A 41 -1.07 17.55 -52.86
C THR A 41 0.12 16.70 -52.46
N THR A 42 0.82 17.11 -51.40
CA THR A 42 1.65 16.17 -50.62
C THR A 42 0.67 15.31 -49.79
N THR A 43 0.49 14.08 -50.21
CA THR A 43 -0.16 13.04 -49.39
C THR A 43 0.67 12.90 -48.12
N ALA A 44 0.20 13.49 -47.02
CA ALA A 44 0.70 13.17 -45.69
C ALA A 44 0.41 11.68 -45.48
N ALA A 45 1.46 10.88 -45.32
CA ALA A 45 1.35 9.52 -44.89
C ALA A 45 0.63 9.58 -43.52
N ILE A 46 -0.50 8.87 -43.40
CA ILE A 46 -1.13 8.59 -42.13
C ILE A 46 -0.12 7.71 -41.40
N GLU A 47 0.55 8.26 -40.38
CA GLU A 47 1.30 7.43 -39.46
C GLU A 47 0.33 6.38 -38.90
N PRO A 48 0.72 5.09 -38.88
CA PRO A 48 -0.11 4.07 -38.26
C PRO A 48 -0.35 4.51 -36.81
N ALA A 49 -1.63 4.52 -36.39
CA ALA A 49 -2.00 4.74 -35.00
C ALA A 49 -1.12 3.82 -34.13
N ALA A 50 -0.49 4.41 -33.14
CA ALA A 50 0.30 3.64 -32.17
C ALA A 50 -0.58 2.48 -31.70
N THR A 51 -0.14 1.25 -31.99
CA THR A 51 -0.80 0.04 -31.51
C THR A 51 -0.75 0.11 -29.99
N GLU A 52 -1.89 0.12 -29.32
CA GLU A 52 -1.93 0.00 -27.87
C GLU A 52 -1.08 -1.24 -27.47
N ALA A 53 -0.25 -1.07 -26.43
CA ALA A 53 0.51 -2.19 -25.90
C ALA A 53 -0.46 -3.35 -25.55
N PRO A 54 -0.07 -4.61 -25.83
CA PRO A 54 -0.91 -5.74 -25.46
C PRO A 54 -1.15 -5.73 -23.95
N LYS A 55 -2.39 -5.98 -23.54
CA LYS A 55 -2.75 -6.05 -22.14
C LYS A 55 -2.15 -7.29 -21.47
N ALA A 56 -1.71 -7.16 -20.23
CA ALA A 56 -1.13 -8.27 -19.47
C ALA A 56 -2.10 -9.46 -19.37
N PHE A 57 -3.40 -9.19 -19.15
CA PHE A 57 -4.42 -10.23 -19.09
C PHE A 57 -4.57 -11.03 -20.39
N ASP A 58 -4.22 -10.46 -21.56
CA ASP A 58 -4.28 -11.16 -22.84
C ASP A 58 -3.22 -12.25 -22.97
N THR A 59 -2.15 -12.20 -22.18
CA THR A 59 -1.10 -13.25 -22.14
C THR A 59 -1.60 -14.55 -21.52
N VAL A 60 -2.61 -14.51 -20.64
CA VAL A 60 -3.19 -15.70 -20.03
C VAL A 60 -4.05 -16.45 -21.07
N PRO A 61 -3.76 -17.72 -21.41
CA PRO A 61 -4.54 -18.46 -22.40
C PRO A 61 -5.99 -18.67 -21.93
N ALA A 62 -6.94 -18.49 -22.84
CA ALA A 62 -8.33 -18.86 -22.57
C ALA A 62 -8.47 -20.39 -22.50
N GLN A 63 -9.05 -20.88 -21.42
CA GLN A 63 -9.29 -22.29 -21.19
C GLN A 63 -10.41 -22.48 -20.15
N ASP A 64 -11.09 -23.62 -20.16
CA ASP A 64 -12.12 -23.92 -19.16
C ASP A 64 -11.51 -24.77 -18.05
N LEU A 65 -11.12 -24.13 -16.96
CA LEU A 65 -10.63 -24.78 -15.75
C LEU A 65 -11.76 -25.22 -14.83
N GLY A 66 -12.96 -24.62 -15.00
CA GLY A 66 -14.18 -24.93 -14.28
C GLY A 66 -14.12 -24.80 -12.77
N GLY A 67 -15.27 -24.92 -12.13
CA GLY A 67 -15.41 -25.01 -10.68
C GLY A 67 -15.20 -23.71 -9.91
N ASP A 68 -15.11 -23.88 -8.60
CA ASP A 68 -14.86 -22.79 -7.67
C ASP A 68 -13.34 -22.65 -7.42
N PHE A 69 -12.90 -21.44 -7.08
CA PHE A 69 -11.58 -21.12 -6.60
C PHE A 69 -11.73 -20.54 -5.19
N ASN A 70 -11.46 -21.39 -4.20
CA ASN A 70 -11.75 -21.09 -2.80
C ASN A 70 -10.55 -20.40 -2.15
N ILE A 71 -10.73 -19.12 -1.79
CA ILE A 71 -9.71 -18.32 -1.12
C ILE A 71 -10.04 -18.25 0.36
N LEU A 72 -9.15 -18.74 1.23
CA LEU A 72 -9.19 -18.47 2.66
C LEU A 72 -8.41 -17.19 2.95
N TYR A 73 -9.07 -16.20 3.55
CA TYR A 73 -8.52 -14.87 3.63
C TYR A 73 -8.52 -14.28 5.07
N SER A 74 -7.43 -13.61 5.44
CA SER A 74 -7.29 -12.96 6.75
C SER A 74 -8.18 -11.71 6.88
N THR A 75 -8.99 -11.67 7.95
CA THR A 75 -9.90 -10.54 8.26
C THR A 75 -9.23 -9.37 8.96
N THR A 76 -7.95 -9.45 9.28
CA THR A 76 -7.24 -8.41 10.05
C THR A 76 -7.13 -7.09 9.30
N ASP A 77 -7.45 -7.07 8.00
CA ASP A 77 -7.15 -5.96 7.13
C ASP A 77 -8.31 -5.50 6.26
N GLN A 78 -8.20 -4.25 5.82
CA GLN A 78 -9.10 -3.57 4.89
C GLN A 78 -9.15 -4.22 3.50
N SER A 79 -8.41 -5.30 3.30
CA SER A 79 -8.14 -5.93 2.01
C SER A 79 -9.08 -7.10 1.65
N VAL A 80 -10.06 -7.45 2.50
CA VAL A 80 -11.12 -8.41 2.11
C VAL A 80 -11.79 -7.99 0.80
N ALA A 81 -11.99 -6.69 0.61
CA ALA A 81 -12.53 -6.12 -0.63
C ALA A 81 -11.58 -6.19 -1.85
N ASP A 82 -10.35 -6.70 -1.71
CA ASP A 82 -9.44 -6.86 -2.85
C ASP A 82 -9.70 -8.13 -3.66
N PHE A 83 -10.34 -9.12 -3.06
CA PHE A 83 -10.47 -10.44 -3.67
C PHE A 83 -11.88 -10.74 -4.17
N PHE A 84 -12.89 -10.19 -3.54
CA PHE A 84 -14.27 -10.55 -3.82
C PHE A 84 -15.23 -9.38 -3.70
N ALA A 85 -16.16 -9.30 -4.65
CA ALA A 85 -17.34 -8.45 -4.63
C ALA A 85 -18.52 -9.27 -5.16
N GLU A 86 -19.60 -9.35 -4.38
CA GLU A 86 -20.79 -10.15 -4.75
C GLU A 86 -21.56 -9.52 -5.91
N THR A 87 -21.70 -8.19 -5.86
CA THR A 87 -22.43 -7.39 -6.87
C THR A 87 -21.78 -6.03 -7.02
N GLN A 88 -22.05 -5.35 -8.12
CA GLN A 88 -21.75 -3.93 -8.23
C GLN A 88 -22.70 -3.12 -7.34
N ASN A 89 -22.17 -2.13 -6.64
CA ASN A 89 -22.90 -1.31 -5.66
C ASN A 89 -22.67 0.19 -5.81
N GLY A 90 -21.88 0.61 -6.83
CA GLY A 90 -21.50 2.00 -7.09
C GLY A 90 -20.25 2.46 -6.33
N ASP A 91 -19.67 1.64 -5.45
CA ASP A 91 -18.32 1.85 -4.93
C ASP A 91 -17.29 1.44 -5.99
N LEU A 92 -16.38 2.34 -6.35
CA LEU A 92 -15.48 2.11 -7.48
C LEU A 92 -14.60 0.88 -7.27
N LYS A 93 -14.00 0.70 -6.10
CA LYS A 93 -13.15 -0.46 -5.82
C LYS A 93 -13.94 -1.76 -5.90
N ASN A 94 -15.12 -1.80 -5.27
CA ASN A 94 -16.01 -2.95 -5.31
C ASN A 94 -16.38 -3.31 -6.75
N ASP A 95 -16.75 -2.33 -7.55
CA ASP A 95 -17.22 -2.55 -8.93
C ASP A 95 -16.05 -3.02 -9.83
N LEU A 96 -14.83 -2.50 -9.63
CA LEU A 96 -13.65 -2.96 -10.33
C LEU A 96 -13.30 -4.42 -9.99
N ILE A 97 -13.37 -4.80 -8.73
CA ILE A 97 -13.12 -6.19 -8.29
C ILE A 97 -14.17 -7.14 -8.85
N PHE A 98 -15.44 -6.73 -8.84
CA PHE A 98 -16.52 -7.50 -9.46
C PHE A 98 -16.27 -7.72 -10.96
N MET A 99 -15.89 -6.66 -11.69
CA MET A 99 -15.59 -6.75 -13.12
C MET A 99 -14.36 -7.65 -13.39
N ARG A 100 -13.27 -7.50 -12.62
CA ARG A 100 -12.09 -8.37 -12.71
C ARG A 100 -12.46 -9.84 -12.54
N ASN A 101 -13.18 -10.19 -11.49
CA ASN A 101 -13.59 -11.57 -11.25
C ASN A 101 -14.52 -12.10 -12.36
N SER A 102 -15.36 -11.25 -12.93
CA SER A 102 -16.21 -11.60 -14.07
C SER A 102 -15.39 -11.88 -15.34
N MET A 103 -14.37 -11.08 -15.62
CA MET A 103 -13.44 -11.29 -16.75
C MET A 103 -12.68 -12.63 -16.60
N VAL A 104 -12.16 -12.93 -15.40
CA VAL A 104 -11.48 -14.20 -15.12
C VAL A 104 -12.44 -15.37 -15.27
N LYS A 105 -13.68 -15.25 -14.77
CA LYS A 105 -14.71 -16.27 -14.95
C LYS A 105 -15.06 -16.51 -16.42
N GLU A 106 -15.18 -15.48 -17.23
CA GLU A 106 -15.44 -15.60 -18.67
C GLU A 106 -14.28 -16.30 -19.38
N LYS A 107 -13.04 -15.99 -19.02
CA LYS A 107 -11.83 -16.52 -19.68
C LYS A 107 -11.48 -17.95 -19.25
N LEU A 108 -11.64 -18.26 -17.95
CA LEU A 108 -11.18 -19.52 -17.33
C LEU A 108 -12.31 -20.44 -16.81
N GLY A 109 -13.58 -20.03 -16.87
CA GLY A 109 -14.70 -20.81 -16.34
C GLY A 109 -14.76 -20.90 -14.81
N VAL A 110 -13.93 -20.13 -14.08
CA VAL A 110 -13.71 -20.25 -12.63
C VAL A 110 -14.53 -19.22 -11.86
N THR A 111 -15.15 -19.62 -10.75
CA THR A 111 -15.82 -18.71 -9.82
C THR A 111 -14.99 -18.53 -8.55
N VAL A 112 -14.61 -17.28 -8.25
CA VAL A 112 -13.88 -16.94 -7.00
C VAL A 112 -14.85 -16.98 -5.82
N ILE A 113 -14.49 -17.74 -4.79
CA ILE A 113 -15.22 -17.84 -3.52
C ILE A 113 -14.27 -17.38 -2.40
N LEU A 114 -14.75 -16.50 -1.52
CA LEU A 114 -13.94 -15.97 -0.42
C LEU A 114 -14.50 -16.42 0.93
N THR A 115 -13.63 -17.01 1.76
CA THR A 115 -13.92 -17.35 3.16
C THR A 115 -13.04 -16.49 4.07
N PRO A 116 -13.63 -15.55 4.85
CA PRO A 116 -12.87 -14.73 5.77
C PRO A 116 -12.58 -15.49 7.08
N MET A 117 -11.35 -15.34 7.60
CA MET A 117 -10.90 -15.96 8.85
C MET A 117 -9.88 -15.07 9.58
N GLY A 118 -9.77 -15.16 10.92
CA GLY A 118 -8.70 -14.49 11.68
C GLY A 118 -7.31 -15.02 11.27
N TYR A 119 -6.29 -14.18 11.21
CA TYR A 119 -4.96 -14.56 10.68
C TYR A 119 -4.30 -15.74 11.44
N THR A 120 -4.51 -15.85 12.74
CA THR A 120 -4.00 -16.99 13.53
C THR A 120 -4.71 -18.28 13.17
N ASP A 121 -6.03 -18.22 13.02
CA ASP A 121 -6.86 -19.37 12.67
C ASP A 121 -6.60 -19.81 11.21
N LEU A 122 -6.35 -18.86 10.31
CA LEU A 122 -5.97 -19.14 8.93
C LEU A 122 -4.69 -19.98 8.85
N ASN A 123 -3.66 -19.62 9.62
CA ASN A 123 -2.41 -20.38 9.65
C ASN A 123 -2.62 -21.80 10.22
N MET A 124 -3.45 -21.93 11.25
CA MET A 124 -3.81 -23.23 11.80
C MET A 124 -4.64 -24.07 10.82
N GLU A 125 -5.53 -23.44 10.05
CA GLU A 125 -6.35 -24.14 9.05
C GLU A 125 -5.48 -24.64 7.88
N CYS A 126 -4.50 -23.86 7.41
CA CYS A 126 -3.52 -24.33 6.43
C CYS A 126 -2.75 -25.55 6.94
N GLN A 127 -2.23 -25.52 8.18
CA GLN A 127 -1.53 -26.67 8.77
C GLN A 127 -2.45 -27.89 8.88
N LYS A 128 -3.69 -27.69 9.27
CA LYS A 128 -4.69 -28.77 9.39
C LYS A 128 -5.02 -29.39 8.02
N GLN A 129 -5.23 -28.55 6.98
CA GLN A 129 -5.45 -29.02 5.61
C GLN A 129 -4.29 -29.91 5.15
N VAL A 130 -3.05 -29.46 5.31
CA VAL A 130 -1.87 -30.23 4.94
C VAL A 130 -1.76 -31.54 5.72
N GLN A 131 -1.96 -31.51 7.04
CA GLN A 131 -1.87 -32.69 7.91
C GLN A 131 -2.99 -33.72 7.66
N ALA A 132 -4.18 -33.24 7.31
CA ALA A 132 -5.33 -34.10 7.00
C ALA A 132 -5.30 -34.61 5.54
N GLY A 133 -4.50 -34.00 4.67
CA GLY A 133 -4.48 -34.31 3.24
C GLY A 133 -5.77 -33.88 2.53
N THR A 134 -6.42 -32.80 3.00
CA THR A 134 -7.60 -32.21 2.35
C THR A 134 -7.18 -31.05 1.44
N ASP A 135 -8.10 -30.59 0.59
CA ASP A 135 -7.93 -29.51 -0.38
C ASP A 135 -9.09 -28.51 -0.33
N ASP A 136 -9.50 -28.14 0.88
CA ASP A 136 -10.67 -27.28 1.11
C ASP A 136 -10.48 -25.86 0.54
N TYR A 137 -9.23 -25.39 0.45
CA TYR A 137 -8.88 -24.06 -0.03
C TYR A 137 -7.78 -24.12 -1.10
N ASP A 138 -8.00 -23.41 -2.22
CA ASP A 138 -7.10 -23.31 -3.35
C ASP A 138 -5.99 -22.27 -3.13
N LEU A 139 -6.32 -21.16 -2.43
CA LEU A 139 -5.41 -20.04 -2.17
C LEU A 139 -5.61 -19.53 -0.74
N PHE A 140 -4.51 -19.17 -0.12
CA PHE A 140 -4.50 -18.52 1.20
C PHE A 140 -4.02 -17.07 1.06
N GLY A 141 -4.78 -16.13 1.59
CA GLY A 141 -4.41 -14.72 1.72
C GLY A 141 -4.12 -14.42 3.19
N GLY A 142 -2.88 -14.67 3.60
CA GLY A 142 -2.45 -14.55 4.99
C GLY A 142 -1.89 -13.18 5.35
N HIS A 143 -1.21 -13.16 6.48
CA HIS A 143 -0.49 -12.03 7.06
C HIS A 143 1.01 -12.38 7.11
N ARG A 144 1.91 -11.41 7.37
CA ARG A 144 3.36 -11.72 7.49
C ARG A 144 3.69 -12.93 8.38
N ASN A 145 2.88 -13.18 9.43
CA ASN A 145 3.06 -14.36 10.29
C ASN A 145 2.91 -15.69 9.53
N SER A 146 2.31 -15.66 8.34
CA SER A 146 2.18 -16.85 7.49
C SER A 146 3.50 -17.24 6.82
N LEU A 147 4.52 -16.35 6.82
CA LEU A 147 5.86 -16.73 6.36
C LEU A 147 6.48 -17.84 7.22
N ALA A 148 6.05 -17.98 8.47
CA ALA A 148 6.49 -19.08 9.32
C ALA A 148 6.05 -20.48 8.82
N LEU A 149 5.02 -20.52 7.97
CA LEU A 149 4.55 -21.78 7.36
C LEU A 149 5.52 -22.28 6.27
N SER A 150 6.30 -21.39 5.60
CA SER A 150 7.26 -21.77 4.56
C SER A 150 8.34 -22.69 5.13
N TYR A 151 9.09 -22.23 6.11
CA TYR A 151 10.14 -23.05 6.73
C TYR A 151 9.59 -24.15 7.66
N GLY A 152 8.27 -24.19 7.87
CA GLY A 152 7.54 -25.29 8.47
C GLY A 152 7.15 -26.40 7.50
N GLY A 153 7.33 -26.20 6.17
CA GLY A 153 6.96 -27.16 5.13
C GLY A 153 5.47 -27.24 4.84
N PHE A 154 4.71 -26.19 5.16
CA PHE A 154 3.26 -26.14 4.96
C PHE A 154 2.83 -25.36 3.71
N GLN A 155 3.78 -24.77 2.97
CA GLN A 155 3.52 -24.00 1.76
C GLN A 155 4.18 -24.65 0.56
N TYR A 156 3.58 -24.48 -0.62
CA TYR A 156 4.09 -24.93 -1.89
C TYR A 156 5.10 -23.91 -2.44
N ASP A 157 6.18 -24.37 -3.07
CA ASP A 157 7.14 -23.47 -3.71
C ASP A 157 6.53 -22.91 -5.01
N LEU A 158 6.31 -21.62 -5.05
CA LEU A 158 5.70 -20.95 -6.18
C LEU A 158 6.63 -20.90 -7.41
N MET A 159 7.94 -21.05 -7.21
CA MET A 159 8.92 -21.15 -8.31
C MET A 159 8.76 -22.42 -9.14
N ASP A 160 8.15 -23.47 -8.57
CA ASP A 160 7.87 -24.73 -9.25
C ASP A 160 6.61 -24.68 -10.13
N ILE A 161 5.89 -23.56 -10.17
CA ILE A 161 4.64 -23.40 -10.92
C ILE A 161 4.94 -22.71 -12.25
N SER A 162 4.87 -23.47 -13.34
CA SER A 162 5.25 -22.98 -14.67
C SER A 162 4.28 -21.93 -15.25
N THR A 163 3.07 -21.85 -14.71
CA THR A 163 2.03 -20.89 -15.14
C THR A 163 2.07 -19.56 -14.43
N LEU A 164 2.95 -19.39 -13.42
CA LEU A 164 3.23 -18.14 -12.76
C LEU A 164 4.50 -17.50 -13.35
N ASP A 165 4.40 -16.32 -13.93
CA ASP A 165 5.58 -15.54 -14.33
C ASP A 165 5.92 -14.51 -13.25
N LEU A 166 6.59 -14.98 -12.20
CA LEU A 166 6.97 -14.17 -11.02
C LEU A 166 8.02 -13.10 -11.32
N THR A 167 8.51 -13.00 -12.56
CA THR A 167 9.44 -11.94 -12.99
C THR A 167 8.72 -10.68 -13.50
N GLN A 168 7.42 -10.75 -13.66
CA GLN A 168 6.60 -9.67 -14.23
C GLN A 168 6.24 -8.61 -13.19
N GLU A 169 5.99 -7.38 -13.66
CA GLU A 169 5.75 -6.20 -12.84
C GLU A 169 4.42 -6.21 -12.05
N TRP A 170 3.45 -7.04 -12.42
CA TRP A 170 2.23 -7.25 -11.63
C TRP A 170 2.44 -8.07 -10.35
N TRP A 171 3.60 -8.76 -10.22
CA TRP A 171 4.09 -9.30 -8.96
C TRP A 171 5.09 -8.33 -8.36
N ASP A 172 4.98 -8.03 -7.07
CA ASP A 172 5.86 -7.05 -6.42
C ASP A 172 7.32 -7.55 -6.38
N GLN A 173 8.15 -7.01 -7.27
CA GLN A 173 9.54 -7.44 -7.41
C GLN A 173 10.39 -7.15 -6.16
N ASN A 174 10.07 -6.09 -5.41
CA ASN A 174 10.78 -5.82 -4.14
C ASN A 174 10.46 -6.91 -3.11
N TYR A 175 9.21 -7.37 -3.07
CA TYR A 175 8.81 -8.48 -2.20
C TYR A 175 9.45 -9.79 -2.65
N VAL A 176 9.29 -10.16 -3.91
CA VAL A 176 9.88 -11.38 -4.49
C VAL A 176 11.37 -11.45 -4.17
N ASN A 177 12.12 -10.38 -4.47
CA ASN A 177 13.56 -10.33 -4.21
C ASN A 177 13.90 -10.39 -2.72
N SER A 178 13.06 -9.84 -1.82
CA SER A 178 13.35 -9.79 -0.39
C SER A 178 13.10 -11.11 0.33
N VAL A 179 12.05 -11.87 -0.07
CA VAL A 179 11.63 -13.08 0.66
C VAL A 179 12.05 -14.39 0.01
N THR A 180 12.59 -14.36 -1.23
CA THR A 180 13.19 -15.53 -1.88
C THR A 180 14.46 -15.96 -1.13
N ILE A 181 14.54 -17.24 -0.77
CA ILE A 181 15.67 -17.84 -0.06
C ILE A 181 16.04 -19.13 -0.81
N ASN A 182 17.32 -19.29 -1.18
CA ASN A 182 17.83 -20.46 -1.89
C ASN A 182 16.99 -20.80 -3.14
N ASP A 183 16.68 -19.78 -3.95
CA ASP A 183 15.85 -19.88 -5.16
C ASP A 183 14.40 -20.37 -4.93
N SER A 184 13.95 -20.49 -3.69
CA SER A 184 12.58 -20.88 -3.32
C SER A 184 11.75 -19.67 -2.89
N LEU A 185 10.50 -19.60 -3.34
CA LEU A 185 9.53 -18.56 -3.02
C LEU A 185 8.18 -19.17 -2.61
N TYR A 186 7.85 -19.10 -1.34
CA TYR A 186 6.62 -19.72 -0.81
C TYR A 186 5.45 -18.77 -0.67
N THR A 187 5.70 -17.49 -0.78
CA THR A 187 4.68 -16.44 -0.63
C THR A 187 4.91 -15.33 -1.64
N VAL A 188 3.83 -14.68 -2.09
CA VAL A 188 3.91 -13.58 -3.05
C VAL A 188 2.90 -12.50 -2.72
N ILE A 189 3.16 -11.28 -3.14
CA ILE A 189 2.22 -10.18 -3.22
C ILE A 189 2.20 -9.61 -4.64
N GLY A 190 1.06 -9.07 -5.05
CA GLY A 190 0.91 -8.52 -6.40
C GLY A 190 -0.41 -7.76 -6.55
N ASP A 191 -0.70 -7.35 -7.76
CA ASP A 191 -1.86 -6.50 -8.10
C ASP A 191 -3.22 -7.16 -7.84
N ILE A 192 -3.26 -8.48 -7.65
CA ILE A 192 -4.45 -9.18 -7.15
C ILE A 192 -4.90 -8.62 -5.79
N GLY A 193 -3.97 -8.19 -4.95
CA GLY A 193 -4.22 -7.53 -3.68
C GLY A 193 -3.93 -6.03 -3.77
N VAL A 194 -4.79 -5.28 -4.44
CA VAL A 194 -4.58 -3.86 -4.76
C VAL A 194 -4.33 -2.96 -3.54
N SER A 195 -4.78 -3.37 -2.35
CA SER A 195 -4.47 -2.66 -1.10
C SER A 195 -2.97 -2.62 -0.80
N THR A 196 -2.18 -3.59 -1.27
CA THR A 196 -0.73 -3.60 -1.10
C THR A 196 -0.05 -2.43 -1.79
N LEU A 197 -0.61 -1.97 -2.92
CA LEU A 197 -0.10 -0.82 -3.65
C LEU A 197 -0.08 0.45 -2.78
N LEU A 198 -1.09 0.61 -1.93
CA LEU A 198 -1.34 1.83 -1.17
C LEU A 198 -0.97 1.72 0.31
N PHE A 199 -0.61 0.52 0.82
CA PHE A 199 -0.23 0.34 2.22
C PHE A 199 1.24 0.69 2.46
N VAL A 200 1.65 1.83 1.92
CA VAL A 200 3.02 2.33 1.89
C VAL A 200 3.12 3.62 2.69
N SER A 201 4.18 3.76 3.48
CA SER A 201 4.41 4.93 4.32
C SER A 201 4.68 6.20 3.50
N SER A 202 4.16 7.30 4.00
CA SER A 202 4.33 8.65 3.45
C SER A 202 4.33 9.70 4.55
N LEU A 203 4.81 10.89 4.26
CA LEU A 203 4.56 12.08 5.07
C LEU A 203 3.61 13.02 4.32
N THR A 204 2.56 13.48 5.02
CA THR A 204 1.73 14.58 4.56
C THR A 204 2.15 15.86 5.26
N PHE A 205 2.05 17.01 4.58
CA PHE A 205 2.29 18.32 5.17
C PHE A 205 1.15 19.28 4.88
N ASN A 206 0.84 20.15 5.83
CA ASN A 206 -0.21 21.16 5.71
C ASN A 206 0.34 22.40 4.99
N LYS A 207 -0.17 22.68 3.78
CA LYS A 207 0.29 23.79 2.92
C LYS A 207 0.02 25.15 3.58
N LYS A 208 -1.16 25.35 4.15
CA LYS A 208 -1.54 26.59 4.82
C LYS A 208 -0.63 26.91 6.00
N LEU A 209 -0.30 25.90 6.82
CA LEU A 209 0.60 26.12 7.96
C LEU A 209 2.02 26.44 7.51
N MET A 210 2.49 25.85 6.40
CA MET A 210 3.77 26.21 5.80
C MET A 210 3.76 27.63 5.24
N ASP A 211 2.69 28.03 4.56
CA ASP A 211 2.53 29.38 4.03
C ASP A 211 2.49 30.43 5.15
N GLU A 212 1.78 30.16 6.26
CA GLU A 212 1.75 31.03 7.44
C GLU A 212 3.16 31.28 8.02
N GLN A 213 4.07 30.32 7.87
CA GLN A 213 5.47 30.41 8.33
C GLN A 213 6.45 30.85 7.24
N ASN A 214 6.00 31.11 6.01
CA ASN A 214 6.83 31.35 4.85
C ASN A 214 7.85 30.21 4.60
N MET A 215 7.46 28.96 4.85
CA MET A 215 8.26 27.78 4.60
C MET A 215 8.06 27.28 3.18
N ALA A 216 9.14 26.93 2.49
CA ALA A 216 9.05 26.26 1.20
C ALA A 216 8.50 24.83 1.37
N TYR A 217 7.67 24.40 0.43
CA TYR A 217 7.21 23.01 0.38
C TYR A 217 8.38 22.06 0.11
N PRO A 218 8.37 20.85 0.67
CA PRO A 218 9.54 19.95 0.57
C PRO A 218 9.73 19.29 -0.79
N TYR A 219 8.88 19.56 -1.79
CA TYR A 219 8.94 18.93 -3.12
C TYR A 219 10.30 19.10 -3.81
N GLU A 220 10.85 20.33 -3.82
CA GLU A 220 12.16 20.58 -4.44
C GLU A 220 13.28 19.86 -3.68
N LEU A 221 13.20 19.77 -2.35
CA LEU A 221 14.14 18.97 -1.58
C LEU A 221 14.09 17.48 -1.97
N VAL A 222 12.88 16.97 -2.29
CA VAL A 222 12.75 15.59 -2.78
C VAL A 222 13.41 15.44 -4.15
N ARG A 223 13.14 16.33 -5.11
CA ARG A 223 13.70 16.30 -6.47
C ARG A 223 15.23 16.41 -6.48
N GLU A 224 15.77 17.25 -5.60
CA GLU A 224 17.20 17.43 -5.43
C GLU A 224 17.89 16.34 -4.60
N GLY A 225 17.13 15.37 -4.06
CA GLY A 225 17.66 14.32 -3.18
C GLY A 225 18.10 14.82 -1.80
N LYS A 226 17.67 16.02 -1.42
CA LYS A 226 18.00 16.70 -0.15
C LYS A 226 16.91 16.59 0.93
N TRP A 227 15.80 15.92 0.62
CA TRP A 227 14.76 15.61 1.61
C TRP A 227 15.26 14.49 2.53
N THR A 228 15.89 14.88 3.63
CA THR A 228 16.57 14.00 4.60
C THR A 228 15.95 14.14 5.98
N MET A 229 16.28 13.23 6.90
CA MET A 229 15.89 13.32 8.30
C MET A 229 16.35 14.66 8.93
N ASP A 230 17.53 15.17 8.55
CA ASP A 230 18.02 16.47 9.02
C ASP A 230 17.21 17.65 8.46
N ALA A 231 16.74 17.53 7.20
CA ALA A 231 15.84 18.52 6.64
C ALA A 231 14.49 18.54 7.37
N LEU A 232 13.92 17.37 7.67
CA LEU A 232 12.68 17.25 8.47
C LEU A 232 12.88 17.82 9.88
N LEU A 233 13.99 17.47 10.55
CA LEU A 233 14.34 18.02 11.87
C LEU A 233 14.41 19.56 11.84
N THR A 234 15.08 20.11 10.84
CA THR A 234 15.21 21.57 10.65
C THR A 234 13.86 22.24 10.43
N MET A 235 13.03 21.71 9.54
CA MET A 235 11.70 22.27 9.25
C MET A 235 10.74 22.23 10.43
N THR A 236 10.93 21.28 11.33
CA THR A 236 10.04 21.04 12.48
C THR A 236 10.59 21.51 13.81
N ALA A 237 11.85 22.02 13.87
CA ALA A 237 12.55 22.33 15.13
C ALA A 237 11.79 23.29 16.04
N ASP A 238 11.39 24.43 15.50
CA ASP A 238 10.78 25.52 16.25
C ASP A 238 9.25 25.63 15.98
N TYR A 239 8.66 24.63 15.32
CA TYR A 239 7.24 24.65 15.02
C TYR A 239 6.43 24.10 16.21
N GLY A 240 5.40 24.81 16.57
CA GLY A 240 4.45 24.47 17.62
C GLY A 240 3.86 25.74 18.23
N SER A 241 2.67 25.65 18.78
CA SER A 241 2.01 26.80 19.39
C SER A 241 1.11 26.33 20.52
N ASP A 242 1.37 26.81 21.72
CA ASP A 242 0.49 26.66 22.88
C ASP A 242 -0.70 27.61 22.68
N LEU A 243 -1.84 27.06 22.30
CA LEU A 243 -3.04 27.82 21.95
C LEU A 243 -3.91 28.12 23.17
N ASN A 244 -3.83 27.29 24.21
CA ASN A 244 -4.60 27.47 25.45
C ASN A 244 -3.82 28.23 26.53
N GLY A 245 -2.49 28.41 26.37
CA GLY A 245 -1.64 29.20 27.26
C GLY A 245 -1.26 28.49 28.57
N ASP A 246 -1.30 27.16 28.61
CA ASP A 246 -0.99 26.37 29.80
C ASP A 246 0.51 26.01 29.94
N GLY A 247 1.32 26.38 28.98
CA GLY A 247 2.76 26.17 28.96
C GLY A 247 3.17 24.76 28.51
N LYS A 248 2.28 23.98 27.90
CA LYS A 248 2.55 22.65 27.36
C LYS A 248 2.05 22.57 25.92
N LEU A 249 2.65 21.68 25.14
CA LEU A 249 2.15 21.33 23.83
C LEU A 249 1.45 19.98 23.90
N THR A 250 0.14 19.95 23.60
CA THR A 250 -0.69 18.76 23.64
C THR A 250 -1.44 18.56 22.32
N ARG A 251 -1.79 17.33 22.01
CA ARG A 251 -2.59 17.03 20.79
C ARG A 251 -4.04 17.50 20.92
N GLU A 252 -4.52 17.67 22.14
CA GLU A 252 -5.91 18.04 22.42
C GLU A 252 -6.19 19.47 22.02
N ASP A 253 -5.28 20.38 22.34
CA ASP A 253 -5.57 21.82 22.30
C ASP A 253 -4.61 22.64 21.44
N ASP A 254 -3.43 22.10 21.03
CA ASP A 254 -2.33 22.90 20.52
C ASP A 254 -1.95 22.59 19.07
N ARG A 255 -1.07 23.45 18.50
CA ARG A 255 -0.41 23.16 17.22
C ARG A 255 0.88 22.39 17.46
N LEU A 256 1.07 21.34 16.68
CA LEU A 256 2.20 20.42 16.76
C LEU A 256 3.02 20.43 15.46
N ALA A 257 4.31 20.12 15.59
CA ALA A 257 5.16 19.95 14.42
C ALA A 257 4.83 18.66 13.64
N MET A 258 4.53 17.58 14.36
CA MET A 258 4.30 16.30 13.71
C MET A 258 3.40 15.40 14.56
N VAL A 259 2.61 14.57 13.89
CA VAL A 259 1.80 13.52 14.51
C VAL A 259 1.99 12.20 13.80
N GLY A 260 1.87 11.08 14.54
CA GLY A 260 1.98 9.73 13.98
C GLY A 260 1.60 8.64 14.97
N TRP A 261 1.65 7.41 14.50
CA TRP A 261 1.41 6.21 15.30
C TRP A 261 2.64 5.30 15.31
N SER A 262 3.17 4.95 16.48
CA SER A 262 4.44 4.24 16.63
C SER A 262 4.53 2.92 15.87
N THR A 263 3.41 2.24 15.65
CA THR A 263 3.36 0.98 14.91
C THR A 263 3.64 1.17 13.40
N GLU A 264 3.39 2.36 12.86
CA GLU A 264 3.71 2.70 11.46
C GLU A 264 4.90 3.66 11.42
N SER A 265 4.82 4.73 12.18
CA SER A 265 5.78 5.84 12.15
C SER A 265 7.19 5.46 12.64
N GLY A 266 7.29 4.48 13.54
CA GLY A 266 8.60 3.94 13.95
C GLY A 266 9.30 3.21 12.79
N TYR A 267 8.52 2.49 11.99
CA TYR A 267 9.05 1.80 10.82
C TYR A 267 9.26 2.72 9.63
N SER A 268 8.38 3.70 9.41
CA SER A 268 8.41 4.57 8.24
C SER A 268 9.71 5.36 8.12
N LEU A 269 10.14 6.04 9.17
CA LEU A 269 11.42 6.76 9.19
C LEU A 269 12.62 5.82 9.18
N PHE A 270 12.54 4.70 9.91
CA PHE A 270 13.63 3.72 9.95
C PHE A 270 13.88 3.11 8.58
N TYR A 271 12.87 2.53 7.94
CA TYR A 271 13.04 1.95 6.61
C TYR A 271 13.15 3.01 5.50
N GLY A 272 12.60 4.21 5.70
CA GLY A 272 12.84 5.38 4.85
C GLY A 272 14.32 5.75 4.73
N SER A 273 15.13 5.43 5.76
CA SER A 273 16.58 5.56 5.75
C SER A 273 17.32 4.59 4.83
N GLY A 274 16.60 3.67 4.17
CA GLY A 274 17.19 2.63 3.33
C GLY A 274 17.99 1.58 4.13
N PHE A 275 17.71 1.45 5.43
CA PHE A 275 18.36 0.42 6.27
C PHE A 275 17.62 -0.93 6.13
N ALA A 276 18.38 -2.02 6.06
CA ALA A 276 17.89 -3.39 6.14
C ALA A 276 18.79 -4.20 7.07
N PHE A 277 18.18 -5.12 7.83
CA PHE A 277 18.93 -6.07 8.68
C PHE A 277 19.48 -7.24 7.88
N ILE A 278 18.72 -7.71 6.88
CA ILE A 278 19.14 -8.76 5.98
C ILE A 278 19.40 -8.14 4.62
N ASN A 279 20.63 -8.30 4.16
CA ASN A 279 21.10 -7.85 2.87
C ASN A 279 21.36 -9.05 1.95
N ARG A 280 21.71 -8.81 0.68
CA ARG A 280 22.14 -9.84 -0.26
C ARG A 280 23.67 -9.78 -0.41
N ASP A 281 24.32 -10.93 -0.34
CA ASP A 281 25.75 -11.02 -0.61
C ASP A 281 26.05 -10.97 -2.12
N ALA A 282 27.31 -11.13 -2.51
CA ALA A 282 27.73 -11.10 -3.92
C ALA A 282 27.16 -12.24 -4.78
N SER A 283 26.68 -13.31 -4.15
CA SER A 283 26.00 -14.44 -4.82
C SER A 283 24.48 -14.23 -4.95
N GLY A 284 23.95 -13.22 -4.25
CA GLY A 284 22.51 -12.95 -4.17
C GLY A 284 21.84 -13.62 -2.98
N ASP A 285 22.60 -14.31 -2.12
CA ASP A 285 22.06 -15.00 -0.95
C ASP A 285 21.74 -14.03 0.20
N PRO A 286 20.64 -14.25 0.93
CA PRO A 286 20.26 -13.37 2.01
C PRO A 286 21.14 -13.61 3.26
N VAL A 287 21.82 -12.55 3.71
CA VAL A 287 22.75 -12.59 4.85
C VAL A 287 22.31 -11.60 5.93
N LEU A 288 22.35 -12.04 7.19
CA LEU A 288 22.14 -11.16 8.35
C LEU A 288 23.44 -10.38 8.64
N GLU A 289 23.68 -9.37 7.81
CA GLU A 289 24.87 -8.52 7.90
C GLU A 289 24.50 -7.06 7.65
N TYR A 290 24.87 -6.19 8.58
CA TYR A 290 24.54 -4.77 8.53
C TYR A 290 25.60 -3.94 9.27
N ASP A 291 25.67 -2.65 8.93
CA ASP A 291 26.50 -1.67 9.64
C ASP A 291 25.84 -1.30 10.97
N THR A 292 26.46 -1.74 12.08
CA THR A 292 25.96 -1.49 13.45
C THR A 292 25.95 0.00 13.80
N ASP A 293 26.97 0.75 13.37
CA ASP A 293 27.06 2.18 13.68
C ASP A 293 25.97 2.94 12.93
N LYS A 294 25.74 2.60 11.65
CA LYS A 294 24.62 3.16 10.89
C LYS A 294 23.28 2.82 11.54
N LEU A 295 23.08 1.56 11.98
CA LEU A 295 21.85 1.14 12.67
C LEU A 295 21.57 1.98 13.91
N VAL A 296 22.57 2.13 14.78
CA VAL A 296 22.44 2.95 16.00
C VAL A 296 22.11 4.39 15.64
N ASN A 297 22.82 4.99 14.70
CA ASN A 297 22.62 6.37 14.28
C ASN A 297 21.21 6.60 13.67
N VAL A 298 20.70 5.66 12.86
CA VAL A 298 19.35 5.75 12.29
C VAL A 298 18.27 5.66 13.38
N LEU A 299 18.45 4.73 14.34
CA LEU A 299 17.50 4.59 15.45
C LEU A 299 17.52 5.81 16.38
N GLU A 300 18.70 6.35 16.70
CA GLU A 300 18.83 7.57 17.49
C GLU A 300 18.17 8.76 16.81
N LYS A 301 18.39 8.94 15.51
CA LYS A 301 17.76 10.03 14.74
C LYS A 301 16.24 9.85 14.62
N THR A 302 15.77 8.62 14.47
CA THR A 302 14.33 8.31 14.49
C THR A 302 13.69 8.68 15.84
N MET A 303 14.38 8.35 16.94
CA MET A 303 13.93 8.76 18.28
C MET A 303 13.98 10.27 18.48
N GLU A 304 15.04 10.94 18.00
CA GLU A 304 15.17 12.39 18.05
C GLU A 304 13.99 13.08 17.38
N ILE A 305 13.53 12.59 16.21
CA ILE A 305 12.38 13.14 15.51
C ILE A 305 11.10 12.93 16.33
N TRP A 306 10.85 11.70 16.79
CA TRP A 306 9.55 11.34 17.38
C TRP A 306 9.37 11.68 18.85
N LEU A 307 10.42 11.90 19.62
CA LEU A 307 10.36 12.10 21.07
C LEU A 307 10.53 13.58 21.51
N ARG A 308 10.42 14.53 20.57
CA ARG A 308 10.44 15.97 20.88
C ARG A 308 9.14 16.44 21.51
N ASP A 309 9.19 17.50 22.30
CA ASP A 309 8.04 18.04 23.01
C ASP A 309 6.96 18.61 22.08
N ASN A 310 7.35 19.03 20.86
CA ASN A 310 6.43 19.55 19.84
C ASN A 310 5.89 18.49 18.87
N VAL A 311 6.12 17.21 19.16
CA VAL A 311 5.70 16.06 18.35
C VAL A 311 4.82 15.14 19.18
N TYR A 312 3.74 14.65 18.60
CA TYR A 312 2.91 13.64 19.24
C TYR A 312 2.99 12.31 18.48
N ILE A 313 3.35 11.26 19.18
CA ILE A 313 3.29 9.91 18.68
C ILE A 313 2.43 9.03 19.59
N PHE A 314 1.40 8.43 19.01
CA PHE A 314 0.56 7.46 19.72
C PHE A 314 1.28 6.12 19.84
N THR A 315 1.46 5.61 21.05
CA THR A 315 2.34 4.46 21.32
C THR A 315 1.64 3.14 21.64
N ALA A 316 0.32 3.14 21.83
CA ALA A 316 -0.38 1.88 22.10
C ALA A 316 -0.56 1.03 20.84
N ALA A 317 -0.63 -0.29 21.02
CA ALA A 317 -0.78 -1.24 19.91
C ALA A 317 -2.21 -1.30 19.33
N THR A 318 -3.20 -0.78 20.06
CA THR A 318 -4.61 -0.80 19.63
C THR A 318 -4.98 0.45 18.87
N SER A 319 -5.70 0.28 17.77
CA SER A 319 -6.26 1.34 16.93
C SER A 319 -7.65 1.82 17.41
N GLY A 320 -8.41 2.46 16.58
CA GLY A 320 -9.77 2.91 16.83
C GLY A 320 -9.86 4.38 17.16
N GLU A 321 -10.53 4.75 18.26
CA GLU A 321 -10.76 6.16 18.63
C GLU A 321 -9.47 6.98 18.76
N GLU A 322 -8.40 6.37 19.27
CA GLU A 322 -7.10 7.04 19.41
C GLU A 322 -6.42 7.33 18.07
N HIS A 323 -6.60 6.49 17.06
CA HIS A 323 -6.20 6.80 15.70
C HIS A 323 -6.91 8.03 15.17
N GLN A 324 -8.25 8.08 15.34
CA GLN A 324 -9.06 9.21 14.90
C GLN A 324 -8.58 10.51 15.57
N LYS A 325 -8.31 10.48 16.88
CA LYS A 325 -7.78 11.64 17.60
C LYS A 325 -6.39 12.05 17.12
N THR A 326 -5.50 11.09 16.88
CA THR A 326 -4.12 11.39 16.46
C THR A 326 -4.07 12.02 15.09
N TYR A 327 -4.68 11.37 14.08
CA TYR A 327 -4.73 11.91 12.73
C TYR A 327 -5.69 13.10 12.59
N GLY A 328 -6.68 13.20 13.48
CA GLY A 328 -7.58 14.35 13.60
C GLY A 328 -6.84 15.67 13.84
N VAL A 329 -5.71 15.66 14.57
CA VAL A 329 -4.90 16.87 14.78
C VAL A 329 -4.42 17.48 13.45
N PHE A 330 -3.98 16.65 12.51
CA PHE A 330 -3.60 17.12 11.18
C PHE A 330 -4.83 17.54 10.36
N ALA A 331 -5.88 16.75 10.39
CA ALA A 331 -7.12 17.05 9.66
C ALA A 331 -7.79 18.35 10.11
N GLU A 332 -7.60 18.74 11.39
CA GLU A 332 -8.06 19.99 11.98
C GLU A 332 -7.13 21.20 11.71
N GLY A 333 -6.07 21.02 10.92
CA GLY A 333 -5.09 22.06 10.61
C GLY A 333 -4.20 22.44 11.81
N ARG A 334 -3.94 21.50 12.72
CA ARG A 334 -3.14 21.72 13.95
C ARG A 334 -1.79 20.99 13.96
N ALA A 335 -1.44 20.22 12.92
CA ALA A 335 -0.11 19.67 12.77
C ALA A 335 0.51 20.07 11.43
N LEU A 336 1.82 20.36 11.44
CA LEU A 336 2.55 20.74 10.25
C LEU A 336 2.79 19.52 9.35
N PHE A 337 3.18 18.40 9.94
CA PHE A 337 3.34 17.10 9.27
C PHE A 337 2.51 16.00 9.92
N SER A 338 2.14 15.00 9.12
CA SER A 338 1.62 13.73 9.63
C SER A 338 2.25 12.56 8.89
N ASP A 339 2.71 11.58 9.66
CA ASP A 339 3.17 10.29 9.13
C ASP A 339 1.96 9.36 8.99
N ILE A 340 1.68 8.93 7.77
CA ILE A 340 0.51 8.12 7.46
C ILE A 340 0.75 7.26 6.22
N VAL A 341 0.15 6.06 6.17
CA VAL A 341 0.17 5.25 4.95
C VAL A 341 -0.83 5.77 3.92
N LEU A 342 -0.50 5.71 2.63
CA LEU A 342 -1.31 6.27 1.53
C LEU A 342 -2.77 5.82 1.58
N SER A 343 -3.05 4.54 1.86
CA SER A 343 -4.40 3.97 1.92
C SER A 343 -5.31 4.60 2.99
N LYS A 344 -4.73 5.22 4.01
CA LYS A 344 -5.49 5.82 5.12
C LYS A 344 -5.82 7.30 4.90
N ILE A 345 -5.13 7.97 3.98
CA ILE A 345 -5.30 9.42 3.74
C ILE A 345 -6.76 9.77 3.48
N GLY A 346 -7.43 9.04 2.57
CA GLY A 346 -8.84 9.25 2.27
C GLY A 346 -9.77 9.09 3.48
N ASN A 347 -9.45 8.19 4.40
CA ASN A 347 -10.26 7.92 5.59
C ASN A 347 -10.15 9.03 6.64
N PHE A 348 -8.94 9.59 6.82
CA PHE A 348 -8.69 10.57 7.89
C PHE A 348 -8.77 12.02 7.41
N TYR A 349 -8.44 12.31 6.15
CA TYR A 349 -8.29 13.69 5.65
C TYR A 349 -9.33 14.09 4.60
N SER A 350 -10.33 13.23 4.30
CA SER A 350 -11.39 13.54 3.32
C SER A 350 -12.19 14.82 3.64
N ASN A 351 -12.32 15.17 4.91
CA ASN A 351 -13.05 16.35 5.39
C ASN A 351 -12.13 17.51 5.79
N MET A 352 -10.83 17.40 5.59
CA MET A 352 -9.88 18.47 5.86
C MET A 352 -10.20 19.68 4.99
N GLU A 353 -10.20 20.88 5.59
CA GLU A 353 -10.45 22.14 4.88
C GLU A 353 -9.17 22.68 4.22
N ASP A 354 -8.05 22.54 4.91
CA ASP A 354 -6.74 22.98 4.40
C ASP A 354 -6.23 22.05 3.31
N ASP A 355 -5.56 22.61 2.29
CA ASP A 355 -4.83 21.83 1.32
C ASP A 355 -3.56 21.25 1.95
N TYR A 356 -3.23 20.02 1.56
CA TYR A 356 -2.02 19.35 1.99
C TYR A 356 -1.24 18.77 0.80
N GLY A 357 0.05 18.53 1.01
CA GLY A 357 0.90 17.83 0.08
C GLY A 357 1.34 16.48 0.64
N ILE A 358 1.84 15.61 -0.24
CA ILE A 358 2.39 14.30 0.09
C ILE A 358 3.84 14.26 -0.37
N VAL A 359 4.72 13.71 0.46
CA VAL A 359 6.13 13.45 0.12
C VAL A 359 6.56 12.09 0.66
N PRO A 360 7.60 11.45 0.07
CA PRO A 360 8.16 10.23 0.64
C PRO A 360 8.71 10.46 2.04
N CYS A 361 8.88 9.38 2.81
CA CYS A 361 9.68 9.45 4.03
C CYS A 361 11.08 9.94 3.69
N PRO A 362 11.70 10.77 4.57
CA PRO A 362 13.01 11.36 4.28
C PRO A 362 14.09 10.28 4.24
N LYS A 363 15.10 10.51 3.40
CA LYS A 363 16.34 9.73 3.40
C LYS A 363 17.11 9.95 4.71
N TYR A 364 17.97 9.00 5.05
CA TYR A 364 18.88 9.18 6.20
C TYR A 364 19.79 10.41 6.00
N ASN A 365 20.42 10.51 4.82
CA ASN A 365 21.29 11.60 4.39
C ASN A 365 21.26 11.76 2.86
N GLU A 366 22.01 12.72 2.33
CA GLU A 366 22.08 12.97 0.88
C GLU A 366 22.80 11.85 0.11
N GLU A 367 23.64 11.06 0.76
CA GLU A 367 24.39 9.95 0.15
C GLU A 367 23.50 8.73 -0.16
N GLN A 368 22.38 8.60 0.51
CA GLN A 368 21.38 7.58 0.17
C GLN A 368 20.86 7.85 -1.25
N GLU A 369 21.02 6.89 -2.16
CA GLU A 369 20.70 7.07 -3.57
C GLU A 369 19.20 7.30 -3.80
N ASN A 370 18.36 6.37 -3.33
CA ASN A 370 16.92 6.39 -3.56
C ASN A 370 16.14 6.66 -2.26
N TYR A 371 14.96 7.26 -2.41
CA TYR A 371 13.98 7.22 -1.31
C TYR A 371 13.58 5.78 -1.07
N ALA A 372 13.16 5.49 0.15
CA ALA A 372 12.62 4.20 0.52
C ALA A 372 11.30 4.41 1.27
N ALA A 373 10.33 3.56 1.02
CA ALA A 373 9.01 3.67 1.62
C ALA A 373 8.62 2.34 2.27
N TYR A 374 8.41 2.36 3.58
CA TYR A 374 8.03 1.17 4.33
C TYR A 374 6.72 0.59 3.82
N LEU A 375 6.74 -0.66 3.39
CA LEU A 375 5.54 -1.42 3.12
C LEU A 375 5.01 -2.04 4.42
N GLY A 376 3.80 -1.66 4.81
CA GLY A 376 3.18 -2.17 6.03
C GLY A 376 3.00 -3.69 6.00
N TYR A 377 3.19 -4.34 7.12
CA TYR A 377 3.14 -5.81 7.22
C TYR A 377 1.73 -6.40 7.29
N THR A 378 0.71 -5.57 7.33
CA THR A 378 -0.71 -5.98 7.35
C THR A 378 -1.30 -6.01 5.93
N ILE A 379 -0.54 -6.55 5.00
CA ILE A 379 -0.90 -6.72 3.59
C ILE A 379 -1.27 -8.17 3.30
N PRO A 380 -2.08 -8.43 2.26
CA PRO A 380 -2.38 -9.80 1.85
C PRO A 380 -1.15 -10.49 1.26
N ILE A 381 -0.64 -11.49 1.97
CA ILE A 381 0.44 -12.35 1.50
C ILE A 381 -0.18 -13.63 0.99
N LEU A 382 0.00 -13.91 -0.29
CA LEU A 382 -0.63 -15.04 -0.97
C LEU A 382 0.28 -16.26 -0.97
N PHE A 383 -0.30 -17.44 -0.74
CA PHE A 383 0.42 -18.71 -0.79
C PHE A 383 -0.51 -19.90 -1.03
N LEU A 384 0.06 -20.99 -1.52
CA LEU A 384 -0.61 -22.28 -1.66
C LEU A 384 -0.17 -23.22 -0.54
N SER A 385 -1.05 -24.15 -0.12
CA SER A 385 -0.65 -25.22 0.80
C SER A 385 0.27 -26.22 0.12
N SER A 386 1.20 -26.85 0.88
CA SER A 386 2.17 -27.78 0.32
C SER A 386 1.53 -29.06 -0.27
N ASN A 387 0.27 -29.34 0.04
CA ASN A 387 -0.49 -30.47 -0.49
C ASN A 387 -1.51 -30.08 -1.57
N VAL A 388 -1.36 -28.88 -2.17
CA VAL A 388 -2.25 -28.43 -3.25
C VAL A 388 -2.28 -29.48 -4.38
N PRO A 389 -3.47 -29.94 -4.81
CA PRO A 389 -3.57 -31.06 -5.75
C PRO A 389 -3.21 -30.68 -7.21
N ASP A 390 -3.46 -29.44 -7.59
CA ASP A 390 -3.19 -28.92 -8.93
C ASP A 390 -2.58 -27.50 -8.85
N PRO A 391 -1.27 -27.41 -8.59
CA PRO A 391 -0.59 -26.13 -8.47
C PRO A 391 -0.60 -25.34 -9.79
N GLU A 392 -0.56 -25.98 -10.96
CA GLU A 392 -0.59 -25.31 -12.25
C GLU A 392 -1.95 -24.66 -12.53
N ARG A 393 -3.06 -25.32 -12.16
CA ARG A 393 -4.39 -24.70 -12.21
C ARG A 393 -4.46 -23.46 -11.32
N ASN A 394 -4.01 -23.61 -10.08
CA ASN A 394 -4.06 -22.51 -9.12
C ASN A 394 -3.14 -21.36 -9.54
N GLY A 395 -1.95 -21.65 -10.03
CA GLY A 395 -1.04 -20.67 -10.62
C GLY A 395 -1.67 -19.91 -11.79
N THR A 396 -2.30 -20.61 -12.72
CA THR A 396 -3.01 -19.98 -13.86
C THR A 396 -4.10 -19.00 -13.39
N ILE A 397 -4.85 -19.37 -12.36
CA ILE A 397 -5.92 -18.51 -11.84
C ILE A 397 -5.34 -17.30 -11.08
N MET A 398 -4.28 -17.50 -10.31
CA MET A 398 -3.55 -16.41 -9.64
C MET A 398 -2.98 -15.42 -10.67
N GLU A 399 -2.34 -15.91 -11.72
CA GLU A 399 -1.80 -15.10 -12.81
C GLU A 399 -2.91 -14.31 -13.51
N ALA A 400 -4.05 -14.95 -13.80
CA ALA A 400 -5.20 -14.29 -14.42
C ALA A 400 -5.79 -13.19 -13.53
N LEU A 401 -5.94 -13.43 -12.23
CA LEU A 401 -6.44 -12.44 -11.28
C LEU A 401 -5.47 -11.26 -11.14
N CYS A 402 -4.17 -11.54 -11.15
CA CYS A 402 -3.14 -10.52 -11.00
C CYS A 402 -3.04 -9.64 -12.26
N THR A 403 -2.92 -10.24 -13.45
CA THR A 403 -2.86 -9.52 -14.73
C THR A 403 -4.12 -8.73 -15.02
N ALA A 404 -5.30 -9.29 -14.74
CA ALA A 404 -6.56 -8.56 -14.89
C ALA A 404 -6.65 -7.35 -13.92
N SER A 405 -6.10 -7.47 -12.71
CA SER A 405 -6.00 -6.33 -11.78
C SER A 405 -5.02 -5.28 -12.28
N TYR A 406 -3.84 -5.70 -12.74
CA TYR A 406 -2.81 -4.82 -13.31
C TYR A 406 -3.38 -3.95 -14.44
N ASP A 407 -4.14 -4.56 -15.36
CA ASP A 407 -4.71 -3.86 -16.51
C ASP A 407 -5.91 -2.95 -16.16
N SER A 408 -6.70 -3.29 -15.13
CA SER A 408 -8.01 -2.65 -14.93
C SER A 408 -8.24 -2.05 -13.55
N VAL A 409 -7.72 -2.65 -12.48
CA VAL A 409 -7.97 -2.21 -11.10
C VAL A 409 -6.89 -1.24 -10.63
N THR A 410 -5.63 -1.65 -10.75
CA THR A 410 -4.47 -0.89 -10.25
C THR A 410 -4.38 0.53 -10.80
N PRO A 411 -4.54 0.79 -12.12
CA PRO A 411 -4.46 2.14 -12.65
C PRO A 411 -5.56 3.06 -12.09
N GLN A 412 -6.78 2.53 -11.90
CA GLN A 412 -7.88 3.31 -11.38
C GLN A 412 -7.76 3.58 -9.88
N MET A 413 -7.23 2.62 -9.12
CA MET A 413 -6.94 2.83 -7.70
C MET A 413 -5.81 3.83 -7.48
N PHE A 414 -4.79 3.84 -8.36
CA PHE A 414 -3.76 4.86 -8.38
C PHE A 414 -4.34 6.26 -8.65
N GLU A 415 -5.25 6.38 -9.64
CA GLU A 415 -5.96 7.63 -9.91
C GLU A 415 -6.75 8.16 -8.70
N ILE A 416 -7.37 7.28 -7.92
CA ILE A 416 -8.10 7.71 -6.70
C ILE A 416 -7.17 8.45 -5.75
N VAL A 417 -5.99 7.89 -5.49
CA VAL A 417 -5.04 8.47 -4.54
C VAL A 417 -4.46 9.79 -5.06
N THR A 418 -4.14 9.85 -6.36
CA THR A 418 -3.61 11.06 -6.98
C THR A 418 -4.66 12.16 -7.18
N LYS A 419 -5.96 11.80 -7.17
CA LYS A 419 -7.09 12.73 -7.31
C LYS A 419 -7.87 12.98 -6.02
N LEU A 420 -7.30 12.67 -4.86
CA LEU A 420 -7.92 13.01 -3.56
C LEU A 420 -8.22 14.52 -3.50
N LYS A 421 -9.36 14.86 -2.87
CA LYS A 421 -9.97 16.19 -2.92
C LYS A 421 -8.97 17.35 -2.66
N ASN A 422 -8.03 17.15 -1.75
CA ASN A 422 -7.08 18.19 -1.31
C ASN A 422 -5.63 17.92 -1.77
N VAL A 423 -5.41 16.91 -2.64
CA VAL A 423 -4.14 16.55 -3.27
C VAL A 423 -4.31 16.70 -4.78
N ARG A 424 -4.52 17.92 -5.25
CA ARG A 424 -4.80 18.20 -6.67
C ARG A 424 -3.63 18.86 -7.40
N ASP A 425 -2.43 18.75 -6.85
CA ASP A 425 -1.24 19.27 -7.50
C ASP A 425 -0.44 18.15 -8.18
N GLU A 426 0.23 18.53 -9.26
CA GLU A 426 1.10 17.63 -10.03
C GLU A 426 2.29 17.14 -9.18
N ASP A 427 2.77 17.99 -8.26
CA ASP A 427 3.88 17.67 -7.37
C ASP A 427 3.58 16.47 -6.48
N SER A 428 2.41 16.46 -5.81
CA SER A 428 2.01 15.32 -4.97
C SER A 428 1.84 14.03 -5.77
N SER A 429 1.36 14.11 -7.02
CA SER A 429 1.24 12.94 -7.89
C SER A 429 2.61 12.34 -8.21
N GLU A 430 3.61 13.16 -8.55
CA GLU A 430 4.99 12.74 -8.74
C GLU A 430 5.57 12.08 -7.47
N MET A 431 5.31 12.66 -6.29
CA MET A 431 5.79 12.13 -5.01
C MET A 431 5.17 10.77 -4.70
N ILE A 432 3.89 10.57 -5.00
CA ILE A 432 3.20 9.29 -4.84
C ILE A 432 3.82 8.22 -5.74
N GLU A 433 4.18 8.54 -6.98
CA GLU A 433 4.90 7.62 -7.86
C GLU A 433 6.26 7.21 -7.27
N ILE A 434 7.02 8.19 -6.72
CA ILE A 434 8.28 7.92 -6.04
C ILE A 434 8.07 6.95 -4.86
N ILE A 435 7.05 7.20 -4.05
CA ILE A 435 6.71 6.37 -2.88
C ILE A 435 6.41 4.92 -3.29
N ILE A 436 5.51 4.75 -4.26
CA ILE A 436 5.04 3.41 -4.68
C ILE A 436 6.15 2.61 -5.34
N ARG A 437 6.98 3.26 -6.17
CA ARG A 437 8.11 2.61 -6.86
C ARG A 437 9.20 2.13 -5.90
N ASN A 438 9.40 2.85 -4.80
CA ASN A 438 10.47 2.59 -3.85
C ASN A 438 9.98 1.90 -2.56
N LYS A 439 8.98 1.02 -2.67
CA LYS A 439 8.54 0.18 -1.55
C LYS A 439 9.71 -0.63 -1.01
N THR A 440 9.86 -0.62 0.30
CA THR A 440 10.96 -1.32 0.98
C THR A 440 10.41 -2.43 1.86
N ILE A 441 11.01 -3.59 1.74
CA ILE A 441 10.68 -4.80 2.47
C ILE A 441 11.96 -5.32 3.11
N ASP A 442 11.96 -5.38 4.44
CA ASP A 442 13.07 -5.98 5.18
C ASP A 442 12.72 -7.43 5.55
N THR A 443 13.55 -8.37 5.12
CA THR A 443 13.37 -9.80 5.36
C THR A 443 13.29 -10.13 6.85
N ALA A 444 14.10 -9.48 7.71
CA ALA A 444 14.06 -9.69 9.14
C ALA A 444 12.74 -9.25 9.78
N HIS A 445 12.14 -8.16 9.24
CA HIS A 445 10.84 -7.68 9.69
C HIS A 445 9.71 -8.62 9.26
N PHE A 446 9.73 -9.09 8.01
CA PHE A 446 8.69 -9.97 7.48
C PHE A 446 8.76 -11.37 8.09
N TYR A 447 9.92 -11.97 8.23
CA TYR A 447 10.09 -13.25 8.96
C TYR A 447 10.01 -13.09 10.48
N ASN A 448 9.85 -11.86 10.98
CA ASN A 448 9.74 -11.53 12.41
C ASN A 448 10.91 -12.09 13.24
N ILE A 449 12.12 -11.94 12.73
CA ILE A 449 13.33 -12.43 13.38
C ILE A 449 13.58 -11.68 14.69
N ALA A 450 13.73 -12.41 15.76
CA ALA A 450 13.84 -12.05 17.16
C ALA A 450 14.27 -10.61 17.47
N GLY A 451 13.31 -9.75 17.73
CA GLY A 451 13.52 -8.36 18.13
C GLY A 451 13.91 -7.41 16.99
N TYR A 452 14.56 -7.87 15.93
CA TYR A 452 14.93 -7.01 14.81
C TYR A 452 13.69 -6.53 14.05
N GLY A 453 12.68 -7.39 13.87
CA GLY A 453 11.42 -7.00 13.25
C GLY A 453 10.62 -5.93 14.00
N THR A 454 10.93 -5.65 15.27
CA THR A 454 10.17 -4.70 16.10
C THR A 454 11.01 -3.56 16.69
N VAL A 455 12.34 -3.66 16.64
CA VAL A 455 13.23 -2.70 17.29
C VAL A 455 12.97 -1.23 16.91
N PRO A 456 12.64 -0.89 15.63
CA PRO A 456 12.39 0.51 15.28
C PRO A 456 11.22 1.14 16.05
N ARG A 457 10.15 0.36 16.26
CA ARG A 457 9.02 0.77 17.10
C ARG A 457 9.36 0.77 18.58
N ASP A 458 10.02 -0.29 19.04
CA ASP A 458 10.21 -0.55 20.46
C ASP A 458 11.15 0.47 21.12
N VAL A 459 12.13 1.00 20.39
CA VAL A 459 13.01 2.07 20.91
C VAL A 459 12.22 3.36 21.18
N ILE A 460 11.24 3.68 20.37
CA ILE A 460 10.36 4.84 20.55
C ILE A 460 9.40 4.60 21.72
N VAL A 461 8.69 3.47 21.71
CA VAL A 461 7.69 3.13 22.74
C VAL A 461 8.31 3.08 24.12
N ASN A 462 9.50 2.49 24.23
CA ASN A 462 10.21 2.33 25.49
C ASN A 462 11.13 3.52 25.85
N LYS A 463 11.25 4.53 24.97
CA LYS A 463 12.16 5.67 25.10
C LYS A 463 13.56 5.21 25.46
N THR A 464 14.08 4.29 24.66
CA THR A 464 15.30 3.52 24.97
C THR A 464 16.53 4.41 25.00
N GLY A 465 17.17 4.54 26.15
CA GLY A 465 18.38 5.38 26.33
C GLY A 465 19.70 4.71 25.89
N ASN A 466 19.72 3.40 25.66
CA ASN A 466 20.92 2.67 25.24
C ASN A 466 20.58 1.65 24.16
N ILE A 467 20.51 2.14 22.92
CA ILE A 467 20.17 1.35 21.73
C ILE A 467 21.15 0.21 21.51
N ALA A 468 22.47 0.48 21.61
CA ALA A 468 23.51 -0.54 21.41
C ALA A 468 23.35 -1.75 22.35
N SER A 469 22.93 -1.51 23.60
CA SER A 469 22.68 -2.59 24.56
C SER A 469 21.45 -3.42 24.18
N VAL A 470 20.40 -2.79 23.66
CA VAL A 470 19.18 -3.49 23.19
C VAL A 470 19.52 -4.35 21.98
N LEU A 471 20.20 -3.80 20.98
CA LEU A 471 20.62 -4.53 19.79
C LEU A 471 21.46 -5.76 20.14
N LYS A 472 22.45 -5.60 21.03
CA LYS A 472 23.28 -6.70 21.50
C LYS A 472 22.47 -7.80 22.21
N SER A 473 21.36 -7.47 22.85
CA SER A 473 20.50 -8.45 23.47
C SER A 473 19.75 -9.32 22.45
N TYR A 474 19.43 -8.77 21.27
CA TYR A 474 18.74 -9.48 20.19
C TYR A 474 19.69 -10.27 19.29
N GLU A 475 20.91 -9.76 19.04
CA GLU A 475 21.86 -10.31 18.07
C GLU A 475 22.00 -11.84 18.13
N ARG A 476 22.27 -12.39 19.31
CA ARG A 476 22.47 -13.83 19.48
C ARG A 476 21.23 -14.67 19.14
N VAL A 477 20.06 -14.15 19.41
CA VAL A 477 18.80 -14.86 19.14
C VAL A 477 18.45 -14.74 17.67
N ALA A 478 18.63 -13.55 17.10
CA ALA A 478 18.36 -13.27 15.70
C ALA A 478 19.23 -14.14 14.77
N VAL A 479 20.55 -14.22 15.05
CA VAL A 479 21.45 -15.10 14.28
C VAL A 479 20.97 -16.55 14.33
N LYS A 480 20.63 -17.07 15.53
CA LYS A 480 20.15 -18.45 15.65
C LYS A 480 18.84 -18.71 14.93
N GLU A 481 17.92 -17.76 14.96
CA GLU A 481 16.64 -17.88 14.25
C GLU A 481 16.86 -17.84 12.74
N TRP A 482 17.72 -16.95 12.28
CA TRP A 482 18.08 -16.86 10.88
C TRP A 482 18.73 -18.15 10.37
N ASP A 483 19.76 -18.65 11.07
CA ASP A 483 20.39 -19.94 10.76
C ASP A 483 19.39 -21.09 10.70
N LYS A 484 18.40 -21.09 11.61
CA LYS A 484 17.33 -22.11 11.61
C LYS A 484 16.41 -21.99 10.39
N ILE A 485 16.08 -20.77 9.97
CA ILE A 485 15.27 -20.53 8.78
C ILE A 485 16.03 -21.03 7.55
N LEU A 486 17.28 -20.60 7.36
CA LEU A 486 18.11 -21.05 6.25
C LEU A 486 18.23 -22.57 6.20
N ALA A 487 18.56 -23.20 7.34
CA ALA A 487 18.66 -24.69 7.40
C ALA A 487 17.34 -25.41 7.16
N ALA A 488 16.21 -24.75 7.33
CA ALA A 488 14.91 -25.32 6.98
C ALA A 488 14.64 -25.24 5.47
N PHE A 489 14.98 -24.12 4.84
CA PHE A 489 14.91 -23.97 3.39
C PHE A 489 15.85 -24.95 2.67
N ASP A 490 17.08 -25.13 3.17
CA ASP A 490 18.03 -26.14 2.64
C ASP A 490 17.48 -27.59 2.63
N LYS A 491 16.51 -27.88 3.46
CA LYS A 491 15.89 -29.22 3.53
C LYS A 491 14.65 -29.37 2.70
N LEU A 492 14.03 -28.24 2.30
CA LEU A 492 12.84 -28.22 1.47
C LEU A 492 13.20 -28.17 -0.01
N ALA A 493 14.36 -27.56 -0.35
CA ALA A 493 14.97 -27.61 -1.68
C ALA A 493 15.53 -29.02 -1.96
#